data_e5fe0d276c36ba7e38d384f08d95aace
#
_entry.id   e5fe0d276c36ba7e38d384f08d95aace
#
_cell.length_a   1.000
_cell.length_b   1.000
_cell.length_c   1.000
_cell.angle_alpha   90.00
_cell.angle_beta   90.00
_cell.angle_gamma   90.00
#
_symmetry.space_group_name_H-M   'P 1'
#
loop_
_entity.id
_entity.type
_entity.pdbx_description
1 polymer ?
#
loop_
_entity_poly.entity_id
_entity_poly.type
_entity_poly.pdbx_seq_one_letter_code
_entity_poly.pdbx_strand_id
1 'polypeptide(L)'
;VYTMSVDTLSAFTDKAEEDFLDMTVSYVSINNLSEMKVTYQGNEYKVNVSRETSTDDDDNETETVTYKLNGKELESSDLTPFYNKLANMTAQKRLTEEYTPENDPEMTVTLKEEDGDSLEVSYYSYDTNYYAAVVGEKVYLVNKMNVKEMFTTFETMTGNETETDNAEDASEASKDSSTDDTEDSDSTADSTETQTTDSEEN
;
A
#
# COMPACT_ATOMS: atom_id res chain seq x y z
N VAL A 1 -20.75 10.96 43.04
CA VAL A 1 -21.09 9.81 42.18
C VAL A 1 -21.47 10.40 40.83
N TYR A 2 -20.75 10.01 39.80
CA TYR A 2 -21.03 10.41 38.43
C TYR A 2 -21.80 9.27 37.76
N THR A 3 -22.87 9.57 37.05
CA THR A 3 -23.66 8.63 36.29
C THR A 3 -23.33 8.83 34.80
N MET A 4 -23.12 7.75 34.09
CA MET A 4 -22.91 7.73 32.64
C MET A 4 -24.10 7.02 31.99
N SER A 5 -24.54 7.47 30.81
CA SER A 5 -25.65 6.80 30.13
C SER A 5 -25.23 5.41 29.64
N VAL A 6 -26.16 4.48 29.57
CA VAL A 6 -25.93 3.12 29.08
C VAL A 6 -25.45 3.16 27.62
N ASP A 7 -25.99 4.09 26.81
CA ASP A 7 -25.58 4.24 25.40
C ASP A 7 -24.12 4.67 25.24
N THR A 8 -23.60 5.46 26.22
CA THR A 8 -22.18 5.82 26.22
C THR A 8 -21.29 4.64 26.61
N LEU A 9 -21.80 3.76 27.50
CA LEU A 9 -21.08 2.55 27.93
C LEU A 9 -21.12 1.46 26.84
N SER A 10 -22.20 1.34 26.08
CA SER A 10 -22.35 0.30 25.04
C SER A 10 -21.28 0.40 23.98
N ALA A 11 -20.76 1.60 23.70
CA ALA A 11 -19.64 1.81 22.79
C ALA A 11 -18.38 1.01 23.19
N PHE A 12 -18.27 0.63 24.49
CA PHE A 12 -17.16 -0.17 25.01
C PHE A 12 -17.60 -1.58 25.42
N THR A 13 -18.79 -1.74 25.99
CA THR A 13 -19.23 -3.03 26.54
C THR A 13 -19.76 -4.00 25.49
N ASP A 14 -20.21 -3.45 24.33
CA ASP A 14 -20.70 -4.25 23.21
C ASP A 14 -19.59 -4.63 22.21
N LYS A 15 -18.33 -4.28 22.54
CA LYS A 15 -17.16 -4.63 21.76
C LYS A 15 -16.57 -5.95 22.21
N ALA A 16 -16.15 -6.77 21.26
CA ALA A 16 -15.33 -7.96 21.53
C ALA A 16 -13.90 -7.55 21.87
N GLU A 17 -13.14 -8.41 22.53
CA GLU A 17 -11.74 -8.17 22.85
C GLU A 17 -10.92 -7.90 21.57
N GLU A 18 -11.28 -8.54 20.47
CA GLU A 18 -10.65 -8.39 19.15
C GLU A 18 -10.76 -6.98 18.57
N ASP A 19 -11.82 -6.23 18.92
CA ASP A 19 -12.03 -4.85 18.49
C ASP A 19 -11.02 -3.85 19.10
N PHE A 20 -10.30 -4.27 20.14
CA PHE A 20 -9.27 -3.47 20.83
C PHE A 20 -7.85 -3.90 20.50
N LEU A 21 -7.67 -4.90 19.64
CA LEU A 21 -6.34 -5.33 19.21
C LEU A 21 -5.71 -4.28 18.31
N ASP A 22 -4.42 -4.06 18.53
CA ASP A 22 -3.60 -3.30 17.57
C ASP A 22 -3.43 -4.11 16.28
N MET A 23 -3.95 -3.58 15.20
CA MET A 23 -3.91 -4.17 13.86
C MET A 23 -2.74 -3.64 13.02
N THR A 24 -1.87 -2.82 13.58
CA THR A 24 -0.61 -2.42 12.94
C THR A 24 0.28 -3.65 12.82
N VAL A 25 0.70 -3.96 11.60
CA VAL A 25 1.51 -5.16 11.32
C VAL A 25 2.94 -4.97 11.81
N SER A 26 3.53 -3.84 11.39
CA SER A 26 4.91 -3.52 11.75
C SER A 26 5.07 -2.01 11.82
N TYR A 27 5.59 -1.52 12.92
CA TYR A 27 5.88 -0.10 13.07
C TYR A 27 7.21 0.08 13.80
N VAL A 28 8.12 0.72 13.10
CA VAL A 28 9.36 1.29 13.65
C VAL A 28 9.41 2.72 13.17
N SER A 29 9.72 3.67 14.02
CA SER A 29 9.91 5.05 13.58
C SER A 29 11.12 5.13 12.65
N ILE A 30 10.99 5.81 11.51
CA ILE A 30 12.14 6.04 10.61
C ILE A 30 13.27 6.79 11.33
N ASN A 31 12.93 7.59 12.33
CA ASN A 31 13.92 8.31 13.14
C ASN A 31 14.74 7.39 14.06
N ASN A 32 14.21 6.21 14.39
CA ASN A 32 14.90 5.22 15.21
C ASN A 32 15.55 4.11 14.36
N LEU A 33 15.28 4.09 13.06
CA LEU A 33 15.78 3.06 12.16
C LEU A 33 17.30 3.21 11.97
N SER A 34 18.07 2.16 12.25
CA SER A 34 19.51 2.08 11.97
C SER A 34 19.81 1.24 10.73
N GLU A 35 19.02 0.20 10.50
CA GLU A 35 19.20 -0.72 9.39
C GLU A 35 17.84 -1.31 8.96
N MET A 36 17.64 -1.45 7.66
CA MET A 36 16.54 -2.24 7.11
C MET A 36 17.11 -3.27 6.15
N LYS A 37 16.73 -4.52 6.35
CA LYS A 37 17.08 -5.64 5.47
C LYS A 37 15.82 -6.17 4.82
N VAL A 38 15.83 -6.32 3.50
CA VAL A 38 14.71 -6.86 2.73
C VAL A 38 15.19 -8.05 1.93
N THR A 39 14.53 -9.19 2.08
CA THR A 39 14.69 -10.32 1.16
C THR A 39 13.46 -10.35 0.25
N TYR A 40 13.66 -10.24 -1.05
CA TYR A 40 12.61 -10.20 -2.05
C TYR A 40 13.02 -10.97 -3.29
N GLN A 41 12.18 -11.89 -3.75
CA GLN A 41 12.47 -12.77 -4.89
C GLN A 41 13.85 -13.44 -4.82
N GLY A 42 14.24 -13.89 -3.63
CA GLY A 42 15.52 -14.56 -3.38
C GLY A 42 16.75 -13.66 -3.33
N ASN A 43 16.58 -12.35 -3.51
CA ASN A 43 17.65 -11.36 -3.40
C ASN A 43 17.59 -10.64 -2.06
N GLU A 44 18.76 -10.30 -1.54
CA GLU A 44 18.91 -9.55 -0.29
C GLU A 44 19.28 -8.09 -0.58
N TYR A 45 18.58 -7.18 0.05
CA TYR A 45 18.78 -5.74 -0.03
C TYR A 45 18.98 -5.19 1.37
N LYS A 46 19.94 -4.31 1.53
CA LYS A 46 20.28 -3.73 2.83
C LYS A 46 20.31 -2.21 2.74
N VAL A 47 19.47 -1.56 3.51
CA VAL A 47 19.50 -0.11 3.71
C VAL A 47 20.16 0.18 5.05
N ASN A 48 21.27 0.92 5.04
CA ASN A 48 21.90 1.44 6.24
C ASN A 48 21.52 2.90 6.42
N VAL A 49 21.24 3.29 7.64
CA VAL A 49 20.90 4.67 8.02
C VAL A 49 22.03 5.20 8.89
N SER A 50 22.56 6.37 8.53
CA SER A 50 23.59 7.07 9.31
C SER A 50 23.09 8.46 9.65
N ARG A 51 23.29 8.89 10.90
CA ARG A 51 22.93 10.21 11.40
C ARG A 51 24.17 10.91 11.89
N GLU A 52 24.33 12.16 11.48
CA GLU A 52 25.43 13.03 11.88
C GLU A 52 24.83 14.33 12.42
N THR A 53 25.13 14.65 13.66
CA THR A 53 24.76 15.94 14.28
C THR A 53 25.91 16.91 14.10
N SER A 54 25.65 18.08 13.56
CA SER A 54 26.59 19.20 13.48
C SER A 54 26.01 20.39 14.23
N THR A 55 26.88 21.10 14.92
CA THR A 55 26.54 22.34 15.65
C THR A 55 27.17 23.51 14.91
N ASP A 56 26.41 24.54 14.63
CA ASP A 56 26.92 25.78 14.02
C ASP A 56 27.51 26.74 15.05
N ASP A 57 28.04 27.88 14.57
CA ASP A 57 28.68 28.90 15.45
C ASP A 57 27.69 29.60 16.41
N ASP A 58 26.37 29.44 16.17
CA ASP A 58 25.27 29.97 16.97
C ASP A 58 24.68 28.92 17.94
N ASP A 59 25.36 27.78 18.16
CA ASP A 59 24.91 26.65 18.97
C ASP A 59 23.63 25.98 18.47
N ASN A 60 23.25 26.11 17.18
CA ASN A 60 22.13 25.36 16.61
C ASN A 60 22.62 23.99 16.16
N GLU A 61 21.93 22.96 16.62
CA GLU A 61 22.17 21.56 16.19
C GLU A 61 21.38 21.24 14.93
N THR A 62 22.08 20.69 13.95
CA THR A 62 21.48 20.19 12.70
C THR A 62 21.81 18.72 12.56
N GLU A 63 20.79 17.87 12.43
CA GLU A 63 20.96 16.46 12.14
C GLU A 63 20.85 16.22 10.62
N THR A 64 21.86 15.53 10.08
CA THR A 64 21.89 15.08 8.70
C THR A 64 21.71 13.56 8.68
N VAL A 65 20.69 13.08 7.97
CA VAL A 65 20.41 11.64 7.82
C VAL A 65 20.77 11.20 6.41
N THR A 66 21.58 10.16 6.32
CA THR A 66 22.02 9.56 5.06
C THR A 66 21.57 8.11 4.98
N TYR A 67 21.01 7.73 3.82
CA TYR A 67 20.58 6.36 3.52
C TYR A 67 21.49 5.74 2.46
N LYS A 68 21.82 4.45 2.62
CA LYS A 68 22.60 3.70 1.63
C LYS A 68 21.98 2.34 1.37
N LEU A 69 21.56 2.10 0.14
CA LEU A 69 21.09 0.80 -0.35
C LEU A 69 22.29 0.00 -0.91
N ASN A 70 22.59 -1.14 -0.29
CA ASN A 70 23.73 -2.00 -0.67
C ASN A 70 25.05 -1.21 -0.81
N GLY A 71 25.25 -0.20 0.06
CA GLY A 71 26.43 0.65 0.08
C GLY A 71 26.42 1.83 -0.89
N LYS A 72 25.41 1.96 -1.76
CA LYS A 72 25.21 3.11 -2.65
C LYS A 72 24.24 4.09 -2.00
N GLU A 73 24.49 5.38 -2.21
CA GLU A 73 23.61 6.44 -1.73
C GLU A 73 22.19 6.25 -2.25
N LEU A 74 21.22 6.43 -1.35
CA LEU A 74 19.79 6.32 -1.62
C LEU A 74 19.14 7.63 -1.16
N GLU A 75 18.43 8.28 -2.07
CA GLU A 75 17.69 9.49 -1.73
C GLU A 75 16.52 9.18 -0.79
N SER A 76 16.27 10.08 0.16
CA SER A 76 15.13 9.95 1.07
C SER A 76 13.79 9.88 0.33
N SER A 77 13.67 10.57 -0.81
CA SER A 77 12.51 10.55 -1.70
C SER A 77 12.20 9.17 -2.26
N ASP A 78 13.22 8.33 -2.47
CA ASP A 78 13.07 6.99 -3.02
C ASP A 78 12.72 5.97 -1.94
N LEU A 79 13.30 6.12 -0.74
CA LEU A 79 13.01 5.26 0.41
C LEU A 79 11.60 5.48 0.98
N THR A 80 11.19 6.73 1.11
CA THR A 80 10.00 7.14 1.85
C THR A 80 8.71 6.48 1.35
N PRO A 81 8.43 6.33 0.04
CA PRO A 81 7.21 5.68 -0.44
C PRO A 81 7.09 4.23 0.03
N PHE A 82 8.17 3.45 -0.08
CA PHE A 82 8.20 2.08 0.40
C PHE A 82 8.05 2.00 1.92
N TYR A 83 8.83 2.80 2.64
CA TYR A 83 8.80 2.79 4.10
C TYR A 83 7.43 3.18 4.66
N ASN A 84 6.77 4.16 4.08
CA ASN A 84 5.42 4.56 4.48
C ASN A 84 4.39 3.45 4.24
N LYS A 85 4.47 2.72 3.12
CA LYS A 85 3.58 1.58 2.86
C LYS A 85 3.80 0.46 3.88
N LEU A 86 5.05 0.18 4.23
CA LEU A 86 5.41 -0.81 5.24
C LEU A 86 4.94 -0.40 6.64
N ALA A 87 5.27 0.80 7.09
CA ALA A 87 5.00 1.29 8.46
C ALA A 87 3.50 1.52 8.73
N ASN A 88 2.72 1.86 7.70
CA ASN A 88 1.28 2.07 7.81
C ASN A 88 0.45 0.82 7.42
N MET A 89 1.11 -0.34 7.30
CA MET A 89 0.42 -1.58 6.97
C MET A 89 -0.51 -2.00 8.11
N THR A 90 -1.80 -2.06 7.81
CA THR A 90 -2.84 -2.41 8.78
C THR A 90 -3.54 -3.70 8.37
N ALA A 91 -3.69 -4.61 9.30
CA ALA A 91 -4.39 -5.86 9.11
C ALA A 91 -5.92 -5.69 9.17
N GLN A 92 -6.64 -6.51 8.43
CA GLN A 92 -8.09 -6.65 8.55
C GLN A 92 -8.47 -7.66 9.63
N LYS A 93 -7.59 -8.63 9.89
CA LYS A 93 -7.82 -9.68 10.87
C LYS A 93 -6.48 -10.18 11.42
N ARG A 94 -6.48 -10.55 12.69
CA ARG A 94 -5.42 -11.35 13.31
C ARG A 94 -5.88 -12.81 13.37
N LEU A 95 -5.05 -13.75 12.90
CA LEU A 95 -5.33 -15.17 13.05
C LEU A 95 -5.05 -15.58 14.50
N THR A 96 -6.00 -16.31 15.08
CA THR A 96 -5.89 -16.93 16.42
C THR A 96 -5.54 -18.42 16.33
N GLU A 97 -5.70 -19.00 15.14
CA GLU A 97 -5.38 -20.39 14.86
C GLU A 97 -3.91 -20.51 14.43
N GLU A 98 -3.33 -21.69 14.63
CA GLU A 98 -1.98 -22.00 14.19
C GLU A 98 -1.90 -21.90 12.66
N TYR A 99 -0.97 -21.10 12.19
CA TYR A 99 -0.72 -20.91 10.77
C TYR A 99 0.65 -21.48 10.38
N THR A 100 0.65 -22.36 9.41
CA THR A 100 1.89 -22.88 8.82
C THR A 100 1.90 -22.50 7.33
N PRO A 101 2.86 -21.67 6.89
CA PRO A 101 3.00 -21.32 5.47
C PRO A 101 3.28 -22.56 4.62
N GLU A 102 2.66 -22.66 3.46
CA GLU A 102 2.89 -23.73 2.48
C GLU A 102 4.10 -23.44 1.57
N ASN A 103 4.45 -22.17 1.42
CA ASN A 103 5.51 -21.69 0.54
C ASN A 103 6.45 -20.75 1.29
N ASP A 104 7.59 -20.42 0.66
CA ASP A 104 8.50 -19.40 1.14
C ASP A 104 7.83 -18.00 1.09
N PRO A 105 8.25 -17.05 1.94
CA PRO A 105 7.70 -15.69 1.90
C PRO A 105 8.09 -14.99 0.59
N GLU A 106 7.15 -14.25 0.02
CA GLU A 106 7.43 -13.42 -1.14
C GLU A 106 8.33 -12.22 -0.77
N MET A 107 8.17 -11.71 0.43
CA MET A 107 9.04 -10.67 1.00
C MET A 107 9.23 -10.90 2.49
N THR A 108 10.45 -10.72 2.96
CA THR A 108 10.78 -10.60 4.40
C THR A 108 11.48 -9.28 4.63
N VAL A 109 11.01 -8.53 5.61
CA VAL A 109 11.60 -7.24 6.02
C VAL A 109 12.04 -7.33 7.47
N THR A 110 13.31 -7.03 7.75
CA THR A 110 13.83 -6.90 9.11
C THR A 110 14.20 -5.43 9.33
N LEU A 111 13.59 -4.80 10.33
CA LEU A 111 13.86 -3.44 10.76
C LEU A 111 14.67 -3.50 12.06
N LYS A 112 15.82 -2.82 12.09
CA LYS A 112 16.66 -2.74 13.27
C LYS A 112 16.69 -1.30 13.76
N GLU A 113 16.43 -1.13 15.04
CA GLU A 113 16.48 0.17 15.71
C GLU A 113 17.89 0.51 16.22
N GLU A 114 18.13 1.77 16.57
CA GLU A 114 19.42 2.24 17.07
C GLU A 114 19.78 1.65 18.44
N ASP A 115 18.77 1.37 19.28
CA ASP A 115 18.93 0.72 20.59
C ASP A 115 19.23 -0.79 20.49
N GLY A 116 19.13 -1.35 19.28
CA GLY A 116 19.47 -2.73 18.97
C GLY A 116 18.26 -3.67 18.86
N ASP A 117 17.06 -3.18 19.17
CA ASP A 117 15.84 -3.95 18.95
C ASP A 117 15.60 -4.19 17.46
N SER A 118 14.98 -5.30 17.13
CA SER A 118 14.68 -5.65 15.76
C SER A 118 13.29 -6.24 15.61
N LEU A 119 12.62 -5.85 14.54
CA LEU A 119 11.31 -6.34 14.13
C LEU A 119 11.44 -7.00 12.76
N GLU A 120 10.98 -8.24 12.65
CA GLU A 120 10.92 -8.97 11.39
C GLU A 120 9.48 -9.24 11.02
N VAL A 121 9.15 -9.01 9.75
CA VAL A 121 7.86 -9.34 9.16
C VAL A 121 8.06 -10.08 7.85
N SER A 122 7.37 -11.22 7.70
CA SER A 122 7.38 -12.04 6.49
C SER A 122 6.00 -12.09 5.87
N TYR A 123 5.91 -11.83 4.57
CA TYR A 123 4.67 -11.77 3.81
C TYR A 123 4.52 -13.02 2.94
N TYR A 124 3.47 -13.79 3.19
CA TYR A 124 3.12 -15.02 2.47
C TYR A 124 1.82 -14.84 1.71
N SER A 125 1.73 -15.34 0.49
CA SER A 125 0.43 -15.41 -0.20
C SER A 125 -0.50 -16.33 0.61
N TYR A 126 -1.68 -15.82 0.97
CA TYR A 126 -2.63 -16.56 1.81
C TYR A 126 -3.82 -17.06 0.99
N ASP A 127 -4.54 -16.13 0.33
CA ASP A 127 -5.66 -16.46 -0.54
C ASP A 127 -5.81 -15.43 -1.67
N THR A 128 -6.98 -15.41 -2.30
CA THR A 128 -7.27 -14.45 -3.39
C THR A 128 -7.22 -12.99 -2.93
N ASN A 129 -7.58 -12.70 -1.67
CA ASN A 129 -7.79 -11.35 -1.14
C ASN A 129 -6.71 -10.91 -0.16
N TYR A 130 -5.98 -11.86 0.44
CA TYR A 130 -5.09 -11.58 1.56
C TYR A 130 -3.69 -12.15 1.39
N TYR A 131 -2.76 -11.48 2.04
CA TYR A 131 -1.46 -12.00 2.46
C TYR A 131 -1.50 -12.28 3.96
N ALA A 132 -0.79 -13.31 4.40
CA ALA A 132 -0.45 -13.52 5.79
C ALA A 132 0.87 -12.79 6.08
N ALA A 133 0.82 -11.79 6.95
CA ALA A 133 2.00 -11.12 7.49
C ALA A 133 2.33 -11.75 8.85
N VAL A 134 3.49 -12.40 8.94
CA VAL A 134 3.95 -13.09 10.14
C VAL A 134 4.96 -12.21 10.86
N VAL A 135 4.68 -11.92 12.14
CA VAL A 135 5.52 -11.11 13.03
C VAL A 135 5.71 -11.88 14.35
N GLY A 136 6.85 -12.53 14.52
CA GLY A 136 7.06 -13.45 15.63
C GLY A 136 6.00 -14.54 15.66
N GLU A 137 5.22 -14.63 16.75
CA GLU A 137 4.13 -15.61 16.90
C GLU A 137 2.77 -15.09 16.38
N LYS A 138 2.72 -13.85 15.90
CA LYS A 138 1.48 -13.23 15.43
C LYS A 138 1.34 -13.34 13.94
N VAL A 139 0.14 -13.65 13.48
CA VAL A 139 -0.20 -13.71 12.05
C VAL A 139 -1.35 -12.78 11.75
N TYR A 140 -1.13 -11.88 10.81
CA TYR A 140 -2.07 -10.86 10.39
C TYR A 140 -2.51 -11.10 8.95
N LEU A 141 -3.80 -11.00 8.67
CA LEU A 141 -4.31 -10.98 7.30
C LEU A 141 -4.37 -9.54 6.79
N VAL A 142 -3.59 -9.27 5.77
CA VAL A 142 -3.45 -7.95 5.15
C VAL A 142 -4.02 -7.97 3.74
N ASN A 143 -4.67 -6.90 3.33
CA ASN A 143 -5.23 -6.78 1.98
C ASN A 143 -4.13 -6.99 0.92
N LYS A 144 -4.41 -7.85 -0.04
CA LYS A 144 -3.48 -8.22 -1.11
C LYS A 144 -3.03 -7.03 -1.95
N MET A 145 -3.93 -6.11 -2.25
CA MET A 145 -3.58 -4.90 -3.03
C MET A 145 -2.57 -4.03 -2.29
N ASN A 146 -2.76 -3.81 -0.99
CA ASN A 146 -1.84 -3.00 -0.19
C ASN A 146 -0.43 -3.61 -0.16
N VAL A 147 -0.34 -4.94 -0.05
CA VAL A 147 0.95 -5.64 -0.07
C VAL A 147 1.60 -5.55 -1.46
N LYS A 148 0.82 -5.74 -2.53
CA LYS A 148 1.34 -5.61 -3.90
C LYS A 148 1.79 -4.17 -4.22
N GLU A 149 1.06 -3.17 -3.77
CA GLU A 149 1.50 -1.77 -3.88
C GLU A 149 2.81 -1.50 -3.12
N MET A 150 2.97 -2.11 -1.92
CA MET A 150 4.23 -2.03 -1.18
C MET A 150 5.38 -2.69 -1.96
N PHE A 151 5.16 -3.85 -2.58
CA PHE A 151 6.15 -4.51 -3.43
C PHE A 151 6.55 -3.63 -4.61
N THR A 152 5.57 -3.02 -5.30
CA THR A 152 5.83 -2.09 -6.41
C THR A 152 6.68 -0.89 -5.97
N THR A 153 6.39 -0.29 -4.80
CA THR A 153 7.23 0.81 -4.30
C THR A 153 8.65 0.36 -3.95
N PHE A 154 8.81 -0.89 -3.51
CA PHE A 154 10.12 -1.49 -3.27
C PHE A 154 10.90 -1.72 -4.59
N GLU A 155 10.23 -2.24 -5.61
CA GLU A 155 10.81 -2.45 -6.95
C GLU A 155 11.28 -1.13 -7.56
N THR A 156 10.46 -0.07 -7.46
CA THR A 156 10.84 1.28 -7.88
C THR A 156 12.07 1.79 -7.13
N MET A 157 12.09 1.66 -5.79
CA MET A 157 13.23 2.06 -4.96
C MET A 157 14.54 1.36 -5.33
N THR A 158 14.45 0.08 -5.72
CA THR A 158 15.63 -0.74 -6.06
C THR A 158 16.02 -0.65 -7.53
N GLY A 159 15.21 -0.02 -8.38
CA GLY A 159 15.37 0.00 -9.83
C GLY A 159 15.09 -1.36 -10.49
N ASN A 160 14.40 -2.27 -9.80
CA ASN A 160 13.97 -3.57 -10.28
C ASN A 160 12.50 -3.52 -10.74
N GLU A 161 12.15 -2.56 -11.58
CA GLU A 161 10.81 -2.53 -12.15
C GLU A 161 10.62 -3.78 -13.03
N THR A 162 9.95 -4.79 -12.50
CA THR A 162 9.37 -5.82 -13.34
C THR A 162 8.22 -5.17 -14.09
N GLU A 163 8.28 -5.18 -15.42
CA GLU A 163 7.14 -4.85 -16.25
C GLU A 163 5.99 -5.74 -15.79
N THR A 164 5.10 -5.19 -14.97
CA THR A 164 3.85 -5.86 -14.65
C THR A 164 3.08 -5.94 -15.94
N ASP A 165 3.00 -7.15 -16.51
CA ASP A 165 2.03 -7.50 -17.53
C ASP A 165 0.65 -7.07 -16.99
N ASN A 166 0.20 -5.91 -17.47
CA ASN A 166 -1.18 -5.52 -17.44
C ASN A 166 -1.92 -6.51 -18.36
N ALA A 167 -2.25 -7.68 -17.81
CA ALA A 167 -3.24 -8.54 -18.42
C ALA A 167 -4.58 -7.78 -18.34
N GLU A 168 -4.82 -7.02 -19.41
CA GLU A 168 -6.10 -6.44 -19.73
C GLU A 168 -7.15 -7.54 -19.68
N ASP A 169 -8.11 -7.40 -18.80
CA ASP A 169 -9.42 -8.00 -18.94
C ASP A 169 -10.13 -7.28 -20.11
N ALA A 170 -9.75 -7.67 -21.32
CA ALA A 170 -10.45 -7.29 -22.52
C ALA A 170 -11.69 -8.18 -22.64
N SER A 171 -12.83 -7.67 -22.16
CA SER A 171 -14.13 -8.20 -22.47
C SER A 171 -14.30 -8.31 -23.97
N GLU A 172 -14.48 -9.54 -24.46
CA GLU A 172 -14.85 -9.86 -25.83
C GLU A 172 -16.18 -9.20 -26.18
N ALA A 173 -16.12 -8.18 -27.01
CA ALA A 173 -17.27 -7.74 -27.80
C ALA A 173 -17.27 -8.52 -29.09
N SER A 174 -18.21 -9.42 -29.20
CA SER A 174 -18.54 -10.23 -30.36
C SER A 174 -18.62 -9.39 -31.62
N LYS A 175 -17.79 -9.71 -32.62
CA LYS A 175 -18.00 -9.36 -34.01
C LYS A 175 -18.99 -10.36 -34.60
N ASP A 176 -20.15 -9.90 -34.92
CA ASP A 176 -20.99 -10.57 -35.93
C ASP A 176 -20.89 -9.78 -37.23
N SER A 177 -20.43 -10.48 -38.24
CA SER A 177 -20.32 -10.00 -39.63
C SER A 177 -21.50 -10.52 -40.40
N SER A 178 -22.26 -9.64 -41.01
CA SER A 178 -22.97 -9.98 -42.25
C SER A 178 -23.05 -8.80 -43.19
N THR A 179 -22.35 -8.94 -44.27
CA THR A 179 -22.54 -8.28 -45.55
C THR A 179 -23.96 -8.43 -46.02
N ASP A 180 -24.60 -7.39 -46.54
CA ASP A 180 -25.16 -7.43 -47.86
C ASP A 180 -25.60 -6.06 -48.40
N ASP A 181 -25.52 -5.97 -49.65
CA ASP A 181 -25.57 -4.97 -50.68
C ASP A 181 -26.91 -4.20 -50.79
N THR A 182 -26.80 -3.13 -51.53
CA THR A 182 -27.66 -2.48 -52.54
C THR A 182 -28.27 -1.11 -52.21
N GLU A 183 -27.69 -0.18 -52.90
CA GLU A 183 -28.23 0.83 -53.84
C GLU A 183 -29.56 1.57 -53.55
N ASP A 184 -29.41 2.85 -53.66
CA ASP A 184 -30.02 3.80 -54.63
C ASP A 184 -31.11 4.76 -54.11
N SER A 185 -30.91 5.99 -54.56
CA SER A 185 -31.89 7.03 -54.92
C SER A 185 -32.49 7.93 -53.84
N ASP A 186 -31.99 9.13 -53.84
CA ASP A 186 -32.60 10.35 -54.43
C ASP A 186 -33.66 11.11 -53.62
N SER A 187 -33.40 12.40 -53.57
CA SER A 187 -34.33 13.52 -53.70
C SER A 187 -34.91 14.21 -52.47
N THR A 188 -34.43 15.41 -52.39
CA THR A 188 -35.17 16.71 -52.26
C THR A 188 -35.82 17.09 -50.94
N ALA A 189 -35.26 18.17 -50.45
CA ALA A 189 -35.83 19.50 -50.18
C ALA A 189 -37.02 19.60 -49.23
N ASP A 190 -36.96 20.44 -48.29
CA ASP A 190 -37.39 21.80 -48.26
C ASP A 190 -37.60 22.32 -46.83
N SER A 191 -37.07 23.43 -46.60
CA SER A 191 -37.47 24.63 -45.89
C SER A 191 -38.49 24.59 -44.74
N THR A 192 -38.23 25.23 -43.72
CA THR A 192 -38.77 26.50 -43.20
C THR A 192 -38.80 26.50 -41.66
N GLU A 193 -38.04 27.35 -41.06
CA GLU A 193 -38.37 28.59 -40.35
C GLU A 193 -39.55 28.50 -39.36
N THR A 194 -39.37 28.88 -38.14
CA THR A 194 -39.72 30.14 -37.53
C THR A 194 -39.77 29.99 -36.01
N GLN A 195 -38.92 30.67 -35.31
CA GLN A 195 -39.10 31.86 -34.45
C GLN A 195 -39.98 31.72 -33.18
N THR A 196 -39.31 32.11 -32.12
CA THR A 196 -39.68 33.10 -31.06
C THR A 196 -40.79 32.69 -30.11
N THR A 197 -40.69 32.94 -28.85
CA THR A 197 -40.44 34.03 -27.93
C THR A 197 -40.62 33.46 -26.50
N ASP A 198 -39.79 33.76 -25.56
CA ASP A 198 -39.81 34.89 -24.63
C ASP A 198 -40.77 34.81 -23.44
N SER A 199 -40.28 35.28 -22.32
CA SER A 199 -40.95 35.72 -21.09
C SER A 199 -41.04 34.74 -19.92
N GLU A 200 -40.18 34.93 -18.95
CA GLU A 200 -40.31 35.77 -17.73
C GLU A 200 -41.25 35.27 -16.63
N GLU A 201 -40.63 35.30 -15.46
CA GLU A 201 -41.14 35.68 -14.13
C GLU A 201 -42.15 34.76 -13.40
N ASN A 202 -41.75 34.24 -12.27
CA ASN A 202 -41.95 34.79 -10.91
C ASN A 202 -41.24 33.87 -9.86
#